data_16c3a5c50f47bd604320a33cd996937a
#
_entry.id   16c3a5c50f47bd604320a33cd996937a
#
_cell.length_a   1.000
_cell.length_b   1.000
_cell.length_c   1.000
_cell.angle_alpha   90.00
_cell.angle_beta   90.00
_cell.angle_gamma   90.00
#
_symmetry.space_group_name_H-M   'P 1'
#
loop_
_entity.id
_entity.type
_entity.pdbx_description
1 polymer ?
#
loop_
_entity_poly.entity_id
_entity_poly.type
_entity_poly.pdbx_seq_one_letter_code
_entity_poly.pdbx_strand_id
1 'polypeptide(L)'
;MNFNKNKIFDILVYIISFSFFIALALLLSGIFFQTSLNLFIKELKDIRLWNSIFLSFKISFIVILINLIVGIPLAYILSFKRSKISFILDLISTLPLTTSPLVIGFAVLITMGSLNPIGKFFMGRGIKFVFTPQGIILVQLIISFPFFVNIVKTSFDSIDRKMLDSAKTLGASSFDSLFKIILPLSYNGILAGLAMSWSRSMGEYAATQMVSGVIPNVTETAPIEVFVKTGYGNYPAAIAIASILMLISMFSLGIFKYFNYKTRTNN
;
A
#
# COMPACT_ATOMS: atom_id res chain seq x y z
N MET A 1 -9.13 -26.20 40.33
CA MET A 1 -8.40 -26.92 39.26
C MET A 1 -8.32 -26.18 37.91
N ASN A 2 -9.08 -25.12 37.69
CA ASN A 2 -9.05 -24.33 36.41
C ASN A 2 -7.94 -23.27 36.30
N PHE A 3 -7.42 -22.78 37.44
CA PHE A 3 -6.38 -21.72 37.44
C PHE A 3 -5.04 -22.17 36.80
N ASN A 4 -4.72 -23.46 36.89
CA ASN A 4 -3.46 -24.00 36.35
C ASN A 4 -3.54 -24.23 34.83
N LYS A 5 -4.72 -24.58 34.30
CA LYS A 5 -4.92 -24.77 32.84
C LYS A 5 -4.81 -23.47 32.09
N ASN A 6 -5.35 -22.36 32.60
CA ASN A 6 -5.27 -21.05 31.96
C ASN A 6 -3.82 -20.53 31.93
N LYS A 7 -3.06 -20.70 33.02
CA LYS A 7 -1.63 -20.33 33.04
C LYS A 7 -0.79 -21.14 32.03
N ILE A 8 -1.02 -22.45 31.94
CA ILE A 8 -0.31 -23.27 30.94
C ILE A 8 -0.69 -22.87 29.53
N PHE A 9 -1.97 -22.61 29.26
CA PHE A 9 -2.43 -22.11 27.97
C PHE A 9 -1.76 -20.79 27.62
N ASP A 10 -1.77 -19.80 28.51
CA ASP A 10 -1.14 -18.50 28.30
C ASP A 10 0.36 -18.64 28.01
N ILE A 11 1.07 -19.46 28.77
CA ILE A 11 2.50 -19.74 28.56
C ILE A 11 2.75 -20.35 27.18
N LEU A 12 1.95 -21.31 26.75
CA LEU A 12 2.07 -21.93 25.43
C LEU A 12 1.82 -20.91 24.30
N VAL A 13 0.80 -20.06 24.45
CA VAL A 13 0.50 -18.98 23.47
C VAL A 13 1.67 -18.01 23.37
N TYR A 14 2.25 -17.59 24.51
CA TYR A 14 3.41 -16.70 24.50
C TYR A 14 4.65 -17.38 23.88
N ILE A 15 4.93 -18.63 24.19
CA ILE A 15 6.09 -19.36 23.63
C ILE A 15 5.95 -19.49 22.12
N ILE A 16 4.78 -19.93 21.61
CA ILE A 16 4.56 -20.10 20.17
C ILE A 16 4.67 -18.75 19.45
N SER A 17 4.01 -17.72 19.98
CA SER A 17 4.03 -16.39 19.38
C SER A 17 5.44 -15.79 19.37
N PHE A 18 6.17 -15.91 20.48
CA PHE A 18 7.51 -15.32 20.63
C PHE A 18 8.56 -16.07 19.81
N SER A 19 8.48 -17.42 19.76
CA SER A 19 9.39 -18.23 18.94
C SER A 19 9.22 -17.92 17.44
N PHE A 20 7.98 -17.78 16.95
CA PHE A 20 7.72 -17.36 15.57
C PHE A 20 8.24 -15.95 15.29
N PHE A 21 8.02 -15.03 16.24
CA PHE A 21 8.49 -13.66 16.08
C PHE A 21 10.02 -13.55 16.06
N ILE A 22 10.71 -14.32 16.91
CA ILE A 22 12.18 -14.41 16.90
C ILE A 22 12.67 -15.00 15.57
N ALA A 23 12.07 -16.09 15.10
CA ALA A 23 12.45 -16.69 13.82
C ALA A 23 12.29 -15.69 12.66
N LEU A 24 11.17 -14.96 12.61
CA LEU A 24 10.93 -13.92 11.61
C LEU A 24 11.97 -12.80 11.71
N ALA A 25 12.25 -12.31 12.92
CA ALA A 25 13.25 -11.25 13.14
C ALA A 25 14.66 -11.70 12.72
N LEU A 26 15.06 -12.94 13.01
CA LEU A 26 16.34 -13.51 12.60
C LEU A 26 16.43 -13.62 11.07
N LEU A 27 15.39 -14.10 10.39
CA LEU A 27 15.36 -14.19 8.93
C LEU A 27 15.50 -12.81 8.28
N LEU A 28 14.74 -11.82 8.78
CA LEU A 28 14.78 -10.46 8.22
C LEU A 28 16.10 -9.75 8.55
N SER A 29 16.68 -9.97 9.74
CA SER A 29 17.96 -9.39 10.11
C SER A 29 19.15 -10.01 9.35
N GLY A 30 18.98 -11.24 8.84
CA GLY A 30 20.01 -11.95 8.08
C GLY A 30 20.54 -11.16 6.89
N ILE A 31 19.73 -10.31 6.28
CA ILE A 31 20.14 -9.47 5.15
C ILE A 31 21.22 -8.44 5.58
N PHE A 32 21.13 -7.91 6.79
CA PHE A 32 22.08 -6.92 7.29
C PHE A 32 23.45 -7.53 7.60
N PHE A 33 23.51 -8.80 7.99
CA PHE A 33 24.75 -9.51 8.27
C PHE A 33 25.52 -9.92 7.00
N GLN A 34 24.83 -9.98 5.85
CA GLN A 34 25.46 -10.33 4.57
C GLN A 34 25.99 -9.11 3.82
N THR A 35 25.69 -7.89 4.28
CA THR A 35 26.17 -6.66 3.65
C THR A 35 27.47 -6.20 4.30
N SER A 36 28.55 -6.06 3.51
CA SER A 36 29.77 -5.40 4.01
C SER A 36 29.52 -3.89 4.16
N LEU A 37 30.01 -3.30 5.23
CA LEU A 37 29.85 -1.86 5.51
C LEU A 37 30.36 -0.99 4.35
N ASN A 38 31.45 -1.39 3.72
CA ASN A 38 32.04 -0.67 2.59
C ASN A 38 31.12 -0.66 1.36
N LEU A 39 30.46 -1.78 1.06
CA LEU A 39 29.49 -1.87 -0.02
C LEU A 39 28.21 -1.07 0.28
N PHE A 40 27.74 -1.14 1.52
CA PHE A 40 26.59 -0.35 1.97
C PHE A 40 26.85 1.16 1.78
N ILE A 41 28.02 1.66 2.21
CA ILE A 41 28.42 3.06 2.04
C ILE A 41 28.60 3.41 0.55
N LYS A 42 29.12 2.49 -0.27
CA LYS A 42 29.27 2.70 -1.71
C LYS A 42 27.91 2.86 -2.39
N GLU A 43 26.94 1.99 -2.11
CA GLU A 43 25.58 2.08 -2.69
C GLU A 43 24.84 3.32 -2.17
N LEU A 44 25.05 3.74 -0.91
CA LEU A 44 24.50 5.01 -0.41
C LEU A 44 25.00 6.26 -1.17
N LYS A 45 26.17 6.18 -1.81
CA LYS A 45 26.72 7.27 -2.64
C LYS A 45 26.27 7.20 -4.10
N ASP A 46 25.64 6.10 -4.51
CA ASP A 46 25.14 5.94 -5.89
C ASP A 46 23.91 6.82 -6.12
N ILE A 47 24.03 7.77 -7.03
CA ILE A 47 22.92 8.68 -7.40
C ILE A 47 21.73 7.91 -8.01
N ARG A 48 21.97 6.78 -8.66
CA ARG A 48 20.95 5.93 -9.25
C ARG A 48 20.03 5.36 -8.19
N LEU A 49 20.58 4.91 -7.07
CA LEU A 49 19.79 4.47 -5.91
C LEU A 49 18.83 5.57 -5.43
N TRP A 50 19.33 6.77 -5.25
CA TRP A 50 18.50 7.88 -4.76
C TRP A 50 17.41 8.27 -5.77
N ASN A 51 17.73 8.23 -7.07
CA ASN A 51 16.73 8.46 -8.12
C ASN A 51 15.61 7.41 -8.08
N SER A 52 15.94 6.13 -7.90
CA SER A 52 14.96 5.04 -7.82
C SER A 52 14.10 5.14 -6.54
N ILE A 53 14.71 5.48 -5.40
CA ILE A 53 14.01 5.73 -4.14
C ILE A 53 13.08 6.93 -4.29
N PHE A 54 13.58 8.06 -4.81
CA PHE A 54 12.78 9.26 -4.99
C PHE A 54 11.60 9.03 -5.94
N LEU A 55 11.84 8.31 -7.04
CA LEU A 55 10.76 7.91 -7.97
C LEU A 55 9.70 7.08 -7.26
N SER A 56 10.10 6.09 -6.45
CA SER A 56 9.17 5.26 -5.69
C SER A 56 8.34 6.08 -4.71
N PHE A 57 8.97 7.01 -3.96
CA PHE A 57 8.27 7.92 -3.06
C PHE A 57 7.28 8.82 -3.80
N LYS A 58 7.71 9.44 -4.90
CA LYS A 58 6.89 10.33 -5.71
C LYS A 58 5.66 9.61 -6.26
N ILE A 59 5.85 8.42 -6.82
CA ILE A 59 4.76 7.61 -7.38
C ILE A 59 3.80 7.18 -6.27
N SER A 60 4.31 6.60 -5.19
CA SER A 60 3.48 6.16 -4.06
C SER A 60 2.72 7.31 -3.43
N PHE A 61 3.30 8.52 -3.35
CA PHE A 61 2.62 9.71 -2.86
C PHE A 61 1.44 10.12 -3.76
N ILE A 62 1.64 10.10 -5.08
CA ILE A 62 0.55 10.38 -6.04
C ILE A 62 -0.56 9.31 -5.90
N VAL A 63 -0.19 8.05 -5.78
CA VAL A 63 -1.13 6.94 -5.61
C VAL A 63 -1.98 7.11 -4.36
N ILE A 64 -1.40 7.45 -3.20
CA ILE A 64 -2.21 7.66 -1.98
C ILE A 64 -3.13 8.88 -2.08
N LEU A 65 -2.74 9.95 -2.78
CA LEU A 65 -3.62 11.09 -3.03
C LEU A 65 -4.83 10.68 -3.87
N ILE A 66 -4.62 9.88 -4.92
CA ILE A 66 -5.72 9.37 -5.75
C ILE A 66 -6.60 8.42 -4.93
N ASN A 67 -5.99 7.53 -4.13
CA ASN A 67 -6.72 6.63 -3.23
C ASN A 67 -7.59 7.41 -2.24
N LEU A 68 -7.09 8.52 -1.71
CA LEU A 68 -7.85 9.39 -0.81
C LEU A 68 -9.08 9.99 -1.52
N ILE A 69 -8.87 10.57 -2.71
CA ILE A 69 -9.92 11.27 -3.46
C ILE A 69 -11.00 10.31 -3.95
N VAL A 70 -10.62 9.15 -4.48
CA VAL A 70 -11.56 8.17 -5.07
C VAL A 70 -12.06 7.15 -4.04
N GLY A 71 -11.20 6.77 -3.12
CA GLY A 71 -11.50 5.70 -2.15
C GLY A 71 -12.45 6.14 -1.03
N ILE A 72 -12.41 7.41 -0.57
CA ILE A 72 -13.36 7.91 0.43
C ILE A 72 -14.80 7.87 -0.10
N PRO A 73 -15.14 8.42 -1.27
CA PRO A 73 -16.47 8.31 -1.84
C PRO A 73 -16.93 6.85 -2.04
N LEU A 74 -16.01 5.99 -2.50
CA LEU A 74 -16.33 4.58 -2.66
C LEU A 74 -16.61 3.91 -1.30
N ALA A 75 -15.76 4.08 -0.31
CA ALA A 75 -15.98 3.56 1.04
C ALA A 75 -17.30 4.04 1.64
N TYR A 76 -17.67 5.31 1.40
CA TYR A 76 -18.97 5.86 1.81
C TYR A 76 -20.15 5.13 1.14
N ILE A 77 -20.06 4.90 -0.18
CA ILE A 77 -21.10 4.15 -0.91
C ILE A 77 -21.21 2.73 -0.35
N LEU A 78 -20.09 2.05 -0.16
CA LEU A 78 -20.05 0.67 0.31
C LEU A 78 -20.57 0.50 1.74
N SER A 79 -20.35 1.50 2.61
CA SER A 79 -20.79 1.46 4.01
C SER A 79 -22.25 1.87 4.19
N PHE A 80 -22.72 2.90 3.48
CA PHE A 80 -24.01 3.53 3.76
C PHE A 80 -25.07 3.34 2.67
N LYS A 81 -24.70 2.89 1.46
CA LYS A 81 -25.63 2.67 0.34
C LYS A 81 -25.78 1.18 0.02
N ARG A 82 -26.78 0.52 0.61
CA ARG A 82 -27.09 -0.89 0.30
C ARG A 82 -27.82 -0.99 -1.02
N SER A 83 -27.11 -1.22 -2.12
CA SER A 83 -27.70 -1.36 -3.46
C SER A 83 -26.97 -2.44 -4.26
N LYS A 84 -27.58 -2.92 -5.36
CA LYS A 84 -26.91 -3.85 -6.30
C LYS A 84 -25.62 -3.23 -6.89
N ILE A 85 -25.64 -1.91 -7.10
CA ILE A 85 -24.47 -1.17 -7.60
C ILE A 85 -23.35 -1.19 -6.57
N SER A 86 -23.66 -0.96 -5.29
CA SER A 86 -22.69 -1.05 -4.19
C SER A 86 -22.03 -2.43 -4.13
N PHE A 87 -22.79 -3.51 -4.29
CA PHE A 87 -22.26 -4.88 -4.34
C PHE A 87 -21.28 -5.08 -5.52
N ILE A 88 -21.65 -4.60 -6.72
CA ILE A 88 -20.77 -4.70 -7.91
C ILE A 88 -19.50 -3.89 -7.71
N LEU A 89 -19.59 -2.67 -7.15
CA LEU A 89 -18.43 -1.83 -6.85
C LEU A 89 -17.51 -2.48 -5.81
N ASP A 90 -18.07 -3.12 -4.78
CA ASP A 90 -17.29 -3.88 -3.78
C ASP A 90 -16.53 -5.03 -4.44
N LEU A 91 -17.24 -5.83 -5.26
CA LEU A 91 -16.65 -6.95 -5.99
C LEU A 91 -15.48 -6.50 -6.90
N ILE A 92 -15.70 -5.45 -7.70
CA ILE A 92 -14.68 -4.92 -8.62
C ILE A 92 -13.50 -4.34 -7.84
N SER A 93 -13.75 -3.58 -6.77
CA SER A 93 -12.69 -2.95 -6.00
C SER A 93 -11.84 -3.96 -5.21
N THR A 94 -12.40 -5.11 -4.83
CA THR A 94 -11.69 -6.17 -4.09
C THR A 94 -11.02 -7.20 -4.99
N LEU A 95 -11.38 -7.28 -6.26
CA LEU A 95 -10.82 -8.22 -7.23
C LEU A 95 -9.26 -8.23 -7.26
N PRO A 96 -8.56 -7.08 -7.16
CA PRO A 96 -7.11 -7.09 -7.13
C PRO A 96 -6.48 -7.79 -5.92
N LEU A 97 -7.22 -8.00 -4.82
CA LEU A 97 -6.72 -8.75 -3.65
C LEU A 97 -6.57 -10.24 -3.92
N THR A 98 -7.41 -10.77 -4.80
CA THR A 98 -7.45 -12.20 -5.13
C THR A 98 -6.65 -12.54 -6.39
N THR A 99 -6.23 -11.52 -7.14
CA THR A 99 -5.49 -11.67 -8.39
C THR A 99 -4.00 -11.43 -8.16
N SER A 100 -3.15 -12.25 -8.78
CA SER A 100 -1.70 -12.03 -8.71
C SER A 100 -1.32 -10.65 -9.25
N PRO A 101 -0.46 -9.89 -8.56
CA PRO A 101 0.03 -8.59 -9.06
C PRO A 101 0.64 -8.67 -10.46
N LEU A 102 1.35 -9.75 -10.77
CA LEU A 102 1.93 -9.97 -12.09
C LEU A 102 0.86 -10.03 -13.19
N VAL A 103 -0.26 -10.70 -12.92
CA VAL A 103 -1.39 -10.79 -13.86
C VAL A 103 -2.05 -9.43 -14.05
N ILE A 104 -2.18 -8.64 -12.99
CA ILE A 104 -2.70 -7.27 -13.06
C ILE A 104 -1.78 -6.40 -13.92
N GLY A 105 -0.47 -6.46 -13.69
CA GLY A 105 0.51 -5.72 -14.49
C GLY A 105 0.45 -6.11 -15.97
N PHE A 106 0.34 -7.41 -16.28
CA PHE A 106 0.18 -7.90 -17.63
C PHE A 106 -1.13 -7.43 -18.28
N ALA A 107 -2.25 -7.48 -17.55
CA ALA A 107 -3.53 -6.96 -18.03
C ALA A 107 -3.45 -5.47 -18.38
N VAL A 108 -2.81 -4.66 -17.53
CA VAL A 108 -2.59 -3.23 -17.80
C VAL A 108 -1.68 -3.04 -19.01
N LEU A 109 -0.59 -3.81 -19.12
CA LEU A 109 0.31 -3.76 -20.27
C LEU A 109 -0.43 -3.99 -21.60
N ILE A 110 -1.24 -5.04 -21.67
CA ILE A 110 -2.00 -5.38 -22.88
C ILE A 110 -3.10 -4.34 -23.15
N THR A 111 -3.84 -3.92 -22.12
CA THR A 111 -4.98 -2.99 -22.29
C THR A 111 -4.53 -1.58 -22.64
N MET A 112 -3.44 -1.09 -22.01
CA MET A 112 -2.91 0.27 -22.22
C MET A 112 -1.83 0.32 -23.32
N GLY A 113 -1.48 -0.83 -23.90
CA GLY A 113 -0.52 -0.93 -25.00
C GLY A 113 -1.04 -0.36 -26.32
N SER A 114 -0.11 -0.06 -27.23
CA SER A 114 -0.39 0.57 -28.53
C SER A 114 -1.23 -0.28 -29.51
N LEU A 115 -1.38 -1.55 -29.25
CA LEU A 115 -2.19 -2.46 -30.07
C LEU A 115 -3.67 -2.47 -29.68
N ASN A 116 -3.99 -2.10 -28.43
CA ASN A 116 -5.35 -2.10 -27.91
C ASN A 116 -6.08 -0.77 -28.21
N PRO A 117 -7.37 -0.79 -28.56
CA PRO A 117 -8.14 0.43 -28.80
C PRO A 117 -8.12 1.42 -27.62
N ILE A 118 -8.17 0.92 -26.36
CA ILE A 118 -8.11 1.77 -25.17
C ILE A 118 -6.76 2.47 -25.07
N GLY A 119 -5.67 1.74 -25.25
CA GLY A 119 -4.32 2.31 -25.25
C GLY A 119 -4.14 3.34 -26.37
N LYS A 120 -4.62 3.05 -27.60
CA LYS A 120 -4.62 4.00 -28.74
C LYS A 120 -5.38 5.28 -28.44
N PHE A 121 -6.53 5.17 -27.77
CA PHE A 121 -7.35 6.32 -27.39
C PHE A 121 -6.60 7.29 -26.47
N PHE A 122 -5.90 6.78 -25.46
CA PHE A 122 -5.10 7.61 -24.57
C PHE A 122 -3.85 8.16 -25.25
N MET A 123 -3.16 7.33 -26.06
CA MET A 123 -1.99 7.77 -26.82
C MET A 123 -2.33 8.90 -27.81
N GLY A 124 -3.50 8.84 -28.45
CA GLY A 124 -4.00 9.90 -29.34
C GLY A 124 -4.24 11.23 -28.62
N ARG A 125 -4.33 11.22 -27.29
CA ARG A 125 -4.42 12.42 -26.42
C ARG A 125 -3.10 12.79 -25.75
N GLY A 126 -1.98 12.15 -26.15
CA GLY A 126 -0.66 12.41 -25.59
C GLY A 126 -0.37 11.70 -24.28
N ILE A 127 -1.27 10.83 -23.79
CA ILE A 127 -1.10 10.08 -22.52
C ILE A 127 -0.60 8.68 -22.84
N LYS A 128 0.63 8.36 -22.41
CA LYS A 128 1.23 7.03 -22.54
C LYS A 128 1.32 6.38 -21.16
N PHE A 129 0.87 5.12 -21.05
CA PHE A 129 0.97 4.36 -19.80
C PHE A 129 2.12 3.34 -19.84
N VAL A 130 2.31 2.64 -20.96
CA VAL A 130 3.35 1.63 -21.07
C VAL A 130 4.73 2.27 -21.16
N PHE A 131 5.66 1.75 -20.33
CA PHE A 131 7.05 2.23 -20.22
C PHE A 131 7.18 3.68 -19.74
N THR A 132 6.24 4.10 -18.88
CA THR A 132 6.20 5.46 -18.33
C THR A 132 5.85 5.45 -16.83
N PRO A 133 6.19 6.51 -16.07
CA PRO A 133 5.77 6.65 -14.68
C PRO A 133 4.25 6.62 -14.48
N GLN A 134 3.47 7.09 -15.48
CA GLN A 134 2.01 7.05 -15.44
C GLN A 134 1.47 5.61 -15.41
N GLY A 135 2.10 4.69 -16.13
CA GLY A 135 1.76 3.27 -16.07
C GLY A 135 2.05 2.67 -14.71
N ILE A 136 3.16 3.06 -14.07
CA ILE A 136 3.49 2.62 -12.71
C ILE A 136 2.45 3.13 -11.72
N ILE A 137 2.05 4.40 -11.81
CA ILE A 137 0.99 4.99 -10.98
C ILE A 137 -0.31 4.18 -11.14
N LEU A 138 -0.72 3.89 -12.38
CA LEU A 138 -1.95 3.14 -12.65
C LEU A 138 -1.93 1.75 -12.02
N VAL A 139 -0.85 1.01 -12.19
CA VAL A 139 -0.71 -0.35 -11.66
C VAL A 139 -0.68 -0.34 -10.13
N GLN A 140 0.12 0.55 -9.54
CA GLN A 140 0.20 0.66 -8.08
C GLN A 140 -1.11 1.14 -7.48
N LEU A 141 -1.85 2.01 -8.18
CA LEU A 141 -3.19 2.41 -7.78
C LEU A 141 -4.14 1.20 -7.70
N ILE A 142 -4.22 0.40 -8.78
CA ILE A 142 -5.09 -0.78 -8.84
C ILE A 142 -4.80 -1.73 -7.67
N ILE A 143 -3.53 -1.97 -7.38
CA ILE A 143 -3.12 -2.93 -6.34
C ILE A 143 -3.30 -2.40 -4.93
N SER A 144 -3.06 -1.12 -4.69
CA SER A 144 -3.12 -0.53 -3.35
C SER A 144 -4.54 -0.05 -2.97
N PHE A 145 -5.39 0.22 -3.95
CA PHE A 145 -6.74 0.76 -3.78
C PHE A 145 -7.63 -0.07 -2.83
N PRO A 146 -7.74 -1.40 -2.99
CA PRO A 146 -8.58 -2.21 -2.12
C PRO A 146 -8.13 -2.19 -0.65
N PHE A 147 -6.84 -2.07 -0.39
CA PHE A 147 -6.33 -1.95 0.98
C PHE A 147 -6.81 -0.67 1.65
N PHE A 148 -6.79 0.45 0.91
CA PHE A 148 -7.32 1.72 1.40
C PHE A 148 -8.82 1.64 1.64
N VAL A 149 -9.58 1.22 0.62
CA VAL A 149 -11.05 1.20 0.67
C VAL A 149 -11.55 0.30 1.80
N ASN A 150 -11.01 -0.91 1.95
CA ASN A 150 -11.47 -1.85 2.97
C ASN A 150 -11.21 -1.35 4.40
N ILE A 151 -10.05 -0.72 4.65
CA ILE A 151 -9.76 -0.17 5.99
C ILE A 151 -10.67 1.02 6.29
N VAL A 152 -10.85 1.94 5.34
CA VAL A 152 -11.73 3.11 5.51
C VAL A 152 -13.19 2.67 5.65
N LYS A 153 -13.65 1.72 4.84
CA LYS A 153 -14.99 1.13 4.94
C LYS A 153 -15.23 0.53 6.33
N THR A 154 -14.29 -0.26 6.84
CA THR A 154 -14.38 -0.84 8.20
C THR A 154 -14.49 0.25 9.27
N SER A 155 -13.76 1.34 9.13
CA SER A 155 -13.85 2.49 10.03
C SER A 155 -15.21 3.20 9.92
N PHE A 156 -15.76 3.34 8.71
CA PHE A 156 -17.08 3.91 8.49
C PHE A 156 -18.19 3.00 9.05
N ASP A 157 -18.05 1.70 8.89
CA ASP A 157 -19.01 0.70 9.40
C ASP A 157 -19.06 0.66 10.94
N SER A 158 -18.00 1.11 11.63
CA SER A 158 -17.95 1.19 13.09
C SER A 158 -18.70 2.38 13.68
N ILE A 159 -19.17 3.34 12.86
CA ILE A 159 -19.92 4.51 13.32
C ILE A 159 -21.36 4.10 13.62
N ASP A 160 -21.85 4.52 14.79
CA ASP A 160 -23.25 4.25 15.19
C ASP A 160 -24.21 4.97 14.23
N ARG A 161 -25.04 4.19 13.57
CA ARG A 161 -26.05 4.69 12.61
C ARG A 161 -27.08 5.61 13.27
N LYS A 162 -27.38 5.40 14.55
CA LYS A 162 -28.31 6.26 15.30
C LYS A 162 -27.79 7.69 15.37
N MET A 163 -26.50 7.90 15.48
CA MET A 163 -25.88 9.24 15.44
C MET A 163 -26.16 9.93 14.10
N LEU A 164 -26.02 9.21 12.99
CA LEU A 164 -26.26 9.76 11.65
C LEU A 164 -27.75 10.04 11.41
N ASP A 165 -28.63 9.19 11.95
CA ASP A 165 -30.08 9.38 11.82
C ASP A 165 -30.56 10.56 12.67
N SER A 166 -30.00 10.75 13.88
CA SER A 166 -30.24 11.95 14.70
C SER A 166 -29.79 13.22 13.99
N ALA A 167 -28.61 13.22 13.37
CA ALA A 167 -28.12 14.36 12.60
C ALA A 167 -29.07 14.71 11.43
N LYS A 168 -29.58 13.70 10.71
CA LYS A 168 -30.57 13.90 9.63
C LYS A 168 -31.86 14.52 10.15
N THR A 169 -32.34 14.05 11.30
CA THR A 169 -33.57 14.62 11.95
C THR A 169 -33.37 16.09 12.28
N LEU A 170 -32.17 16.50 12.61
CA LEU A 170 -31.78 17.92 12.84
C LEU A 170 -31.51 18.68 11.54
N GLY A 171 -31.78 18.09 10.36
CA GLY A 171 -31.63 18.76 9.07
C GLY A 171 -30.24 18.62 8.41
N ALA A 172 -29.34 17.79 8.95
CA ALA A 172 -28.02 17.58 8.32
C ALA A 172 -28.18 16.86 6.96
N SER A 173 -27.57 17.44 5.92
CA SER A 173 -27.46 16.82 4.60
C SER A 173 -26.50 15.63 4.62
N SER A 174 -26.52 14.81 3.56
CA SER A 174 -25.52 13.72 3.40
C SER A 174 -24.10 14.27 3.32
N PHE A 175 -23.92 15.45 2.75
CA PHE A 175 -22.64 16.16 2.70
C PHE A 175 -22.18 16.59 4.10
N ASP A 176 -23.07 17.22 4.89
CA ASP A 176 -22.76 17.58 6.27
C ASP A 176 -22.42 16.36 7.12
N SER A 177 -23.17 15.28 6.97
CA SER A 177 -22.92 14.02 7.68
C SER A 177 -21.53 13.45 7.31
N LEU A 178 -21.14 13.48 6.04
CA LEU A 178 -19.82 13.01 5.60
C LEU A 178 -18.71 13.87 6.19
N PHE A 179 -18.75 15.19 5.98
CA PHE A 179 -17.62 16.06 6.31
C PHE A 179 -17.54 16.44 7.78
N LYS A 180 -18.68 16.56 8.48
CA LYS A 180 -18.72 17.02 9.88
C LYS A 180 -18.79 15.87 10.90
N ILE A 181 -19.19 14.65 10.47
CA ILE A 181 -19.38 13.52 11.40
C ILE A 181 -18.48 12.35 10.98
N ILE A 182 -18.67 11.80 9.77
CA ILE A 182 -18.04 10.55 9.35
C ILE A 182 -16.53 10.71 9.23
N LEU A 183 -16.05 11.69 8.48
CA LEU A 183 -14.60 11.89 8.27
C LEU A 183 -13.85 12.17 9.57
N PRO A 184 -14.30 13.09 10.46
CA PRO A 184 -13.65 13.32 11.75
C PRO A 184 -13.60 12.09 12.65
N LEU A 185 -14.72 11.34 12.77
CA LEU A 185 -14.78 10.11 13.57
C LEU A 185 -13.92 8.97 13.00
N SER A 186 -13.74 8.95 11.68
CA SER A 186 -12.95 7.92 10.98
C SER A 186 -11.51 8.34 10.68
N TYR A 187 -11.04 9.47 11.23
CA TYR A 187 -9.71 10.00 10.95
C TYR A 187 -8.60 8.95 11.12
N ASN A 188 -8.62 8.21 12.23
CA ASN A 188 -7.63 7.15 12.50
C ASN A 188 -7.70 6.01 11.48
N GLY A 189 -8.91 5.63 11.03
CA GLY A 189 -9.09 4.62 9.99
C GLY A 189 -8.61 5.10 8.63
N ILE A 190 -8.84 6.37 8.29
CA ILE A 190 -8.34 6.97 7.05
C ILE A 190 -6.82 6.99 7.05
N LEU A 191 -6.19 7.42 8.14
CA LEU A 191 -4.74 7.39 8.28
C LEU A 191 -4.18 5.96 8.16
N ALA A 192 -4.84 4.99 8.79
CA ALA A 192 -4.45 3.58 8.68
C ALA A 192 -4.56 3.08 7.24
N GLY A 193 -5.63 3.44 6.54
CA GLY A 193 -5.82 3.13 5.13
C GLY A 193 -4.74 3.74 4.23
N LEU A 194 -4.40 5.02 4.44
CA LEU A 194 -3.33 5.69 3.71
C LEU A 194 -1.98 5.01 3.91
N ALA A 195 -1.64 4.66 5.14
CA ALA A 195 -0.37 4.01 5.43
C ALA A 195 -0.28 2.62 4.82
N MET A 196 -1.34 1.83 4.90
CA MET A 196 -1.35 0.48 4.31
C MET A 196 -1.26 0.56 2.79
N SER A 197 -2.02 1.47 2.18
CA SER A 197 -1.98 1.72 0.74
C SER A 197 -0.60 2.22 0.29
N TRP A 198 0.01 3.15 1.04
CA TRP A 198 1.35 3.64 0.75
C TRP A 198 2.41 2.53 0.85
N SER A 199 2.39 1.76 1.94
CA SER A 199 3.30 0.64 2.12
C SER A 199 3.17 -0.40 1.01
N ARG A 200 1.92 -0.70 0.60
CA ARG A 200 1.63 -1.63 -0.49
C ARG A 200 2.11 -1.12 -1.85
N SER A 201 1.93 0.18 -2.11
CA SER A 201 2.39 0.84 -3.33
C SER A 201 3.93 0.90 -3.38
N MET A 202 4.57 1.35 -2.30
CA MET A 202 6.03 1.50 -2.20
C MET A 202 6.79 0.19 -2.43
N GLY A 203 6.25 -0.93 -1.93
CA GLY A 203 6.83 -2.27 -2.07
C GLY A 203 6.40 -3.02 -3.33
N GLU A 204 5.62 -2.40 -4.24
CA GLU A 204 5.13 -3.10 -5.42
C GLU A 204 6.22 -3.26 -6.47
N TYR A 205 6.50 -4.52 -6.79
CA TYR A 205 7.50 -4.91 -7.78
C TYR A 205 6.88 -5.59 -9.00
N ALA A 206 6.11 -6.67 -8.78
CA ALA A 206 5.74 -7.62 -9.83
C ALA A 206 4.89 -6.99 -10.95
N ALA A 207 3.86 -6.24 -10.58
CA ALA A 207 3.03 -5.54 -11.55
C ALA A 207 3.73 -4.33 -12.15
N THR A 208 4.53 -3.62 -11.33
CA THR A 208 5.32 -2.48 -11.78
C THR A 208 6.31 -2.90 -12.86
N GLN A 209 7.01 -4.02 -12.70
CA GLN A 209 7.97 -4.53 -13.67
C GLN A 209 7.33 -4.78 -15.04
N MET A 210 6.11 -5.31 -15.09
CA MET A 210 5.40 -5.59 -16.33
C MET A 210 5.15 -4.34 -17.18
N VAL A 211 4.90 -3.19 -16.53
CA VAL A 211 4.49 -1.96 -17.21
C VAL A 211 5.63 -0.96 -17.35
N SER A 212 6.66 -1.05 -16.51
CA SER A 212 7.74 -0.07 -16.42
C SER A 212 8.76 -0.15 -17.57
N GLY A 213 9.00 -1.36 -18.12
CA GLY A 213 10.08 -1.60 -19.09
C GLY A 213 11.49 -1.41 -18.51
N VAL A 214 11.62 -1.21 -17.19
CA VAL A 214 12.91 -1.12 -16.46
C VAL A 214 13.87 -0.10 -17.08
N ILE A 215 13.38 1.10 -17.38
CA ILE A 215 14.21 2.16 -17.98
C ILE A 215 14.94 2.91 -16.85
N PRO A 216 16.30 2.91 -16.85
CA PRO A 216 17.09 3.58 -15.81
C PRO A 216 16.71 5.06 -15.67
N ASN A 217 16.63 5.54 -14.45
CA ASN A 217 16.26 6.92 -14.07
C ASN A 217 14.88 7.41 -14.53
N VAL A 218 14.09 6.61 -15.24
CA VAL A 218 12.75 6.98 -15.74
C VAL A 218 11.64 6.16 -15.09
N THR A 219 11.79 4.82 -15.10
CA THR A 219 10.76 3.90 -14.60
C THR A 219 11.34 2.84 -13.63
N GLU A 220 12.60 2.96 -13.29
CA GLU A 220 13.28 2.08 -12.36
C GLU A 220 12.96 2.49 -10.92
N THR A 221 11.95 1.86 -10.32
CA THR A 221 11.62 2.03 -8.90
C THR A 221 12.62 1.27 -8.02
N ALA A 222 12.70 1.61 -6.73
CA ALA A 222 13.65 1.01 -5.82
C ALA A 222 13.55 -0.54 -5.71
N PRO A 223 12.35 -1.16 -5.65
CA PRO A 223 12.24 -2.62 -5.73
C PRO A 223 12.70 -3.20 -7.08
N ILE A 224 12.51 -2.48 -8.19
CA ILE A 224 13.01 -2.90 -9.51
C ILE A 224 14.53 -2.86 -9.54
N GLU A 225 15.16 -1.87 -8.93
CA GLU A 225 16.64 -1.77 -8.89
C GLU A 225 17.27 -2.97 -8.16
N VAL A 226 16.67 -3.42 -7.03
CA VAL A 226 17.09 -4.66 -6.36
C VAL A 226 17.05 -5.85 -7.32
N PHE A 227 15.99 -6.00 -8.07
CA PHE A 227 15.83 -7.07 -9.05
C PHE A 227 16.86 -6.99 -10.17
N VAL A 228 17.10 -5.80 -10.71
CA VAL A 228 18.08 -5.55 -11.77
C VAL A 228 19.49 -5.93 -11.31
N LYS A 229 19.91 -5.47 -10.12
CA LYS A 229 21.22 -5.83 -9.55
C LYS A 229 21.36 -7.34 -9.34
N THR A 230 20.27 -8.00 -8.88
CA THR A 230 20.22 -9.45 -8.72
C THR A 230 20.36 -10.16 -10.08
N GLY A 231 19.65 -9.69 -11.09
CA GLY A 231 19.68 -10.24 -12.45
C GLY A 231 21.06 -10.13 -13.13
N TYR A 232 21.83 -9.10 -12.80
CA TYR A 232 23.22 -8.95 -13.25
C TYR A 232 24.23 -9.73 -12.39
N GLY A 233 23.79 -10.54 -11.42
CA GLY A 233 24.66 -11.29 -10.53
C GLY A 233 25.38 -10.44 -9.48
N ASN A 234 25.06 -9.14 -9.37
CA ASN A 234 25.64 -8.26 -8.36
C ASN A 234 24.86 -8.35 -7.04
N TYR A 235 24.88 -9.54 -6.44
CA TYR A 235 24.18 -9.83 -5.17
C TYR A 235 24.60 -8.90 -4.03
N PRO A 236 25.90 -8.55 -3.86
CA PRO A 236 26.27 -7.63 -2.78
C PRO A 236 25.62 -6.25 -2.88
N ALA A 237 25.50 -5.70 -4.08
CA ALA A 237 24.79 -4.43 -4.30
C ALA A 237 23.27 -4.59 -4.07
N ALA A 238 22.67 -5.67 -4.58
CA ALA A 238 21.26 -5.95 -4.36
C ALA A 238 20.93 -6.06 -2.87
N ILE A 239 21.77 -6.75 -2.09
CA ILE A 239 21.61 -6.89 -0.63
C ILE A 239 21.73 -5.52 0.07
N ALA A 240 22.70 -4.70 -0.32
CA ALA A 240 22.88 -3.36 0.24
C ALA A 240 21.63 -2.49 -0.02
N ILE A 241 21.13 -2.46 -1.25
CA ILE A 241 19.93 -1.70 -1.63
C ILE A 241 18.69 -2.23 -0.89
N ALA A 242 18.51 -3.54 -0.84
CA ALA A 242 17.39 -4.16 -0.11
C ALA A 242 17.43 -3.83 1.39
N SER A 243 18.64 -3.80 2.00
CA SER A 243 18.83 -3.37 3.40
C SER A 243 18.42 -1.92 3.62
N ILE A 244 18.78 -1.02 2.70
CA ILE A 244 18.38 0.40 2.74
C ILE A 244 16.86 0.54 2.65
N LEU A 245 16.22 -0.16 1.70
CA LEU A 245 14.76 -0.15 1.55
C LEU A 245 14.06 -0.70 2.79
N MET A 246 14.61 -1.75 3.39
CA MET A 246 14.05 -2.32 4.61
C MET A 246 14.12 -1.34 5.78
N LEU A 247 15.23 -0.62 5.95
CA LEU A 247 15.36 0.44 6.96
C LEU A 247 14.36 1.58 6.74
N ILE A 248 14.20 2.04 5.49
CA ILE A 248 13.23 3.07 5.12
C ILE A 248 11.80 2.59 5.46
N SER A 249 11.46 1.35 5.13
CA SER A 249 10.15 0.76 5.41
C SER A 249 9.90 0.61 6.91
N MET A 250 10.89 0.15 7.67
CA MET A 250 10.79 0.04 9.14
C MET A 250 10.60 1.41 9.80
N PHE A 251 11.35 2.42 9.37
CA PHE A 251 11.24 3.79 9.89
C PHE A 251 9.86 4.38 9.58
N SER A 252 9.39 4.25 8.35
CA SER A 252 8.07 4.72 7.93
C SER A 252 6.95 4.06 8.73
N LEU A 253 7.00 2.73 8.90
CA LEU A 253 6.03 1.99 9.69
C LEU A 253 6.08 2.38 11.18
N GLY A 254 7.29 2.61 11.71
CA GLY A 254 7.51 3.04 13.08
C GLY A 254 6.87 4.40 13.36
N ILE A 255 7.10 5.38 12.50
CA ILE A 255 6.48 6.71 12.57
C ILE A 255 4.95 6.55 12.57
N PHE A 256 4.43 5.78 11.65
CA PHE A 256 2.99 5.60 11.51
C PHE A 256 2.35 4.94 12.75
N LYS A 257 2.95 3.88 13.28
CA LYS A 257 2.47 3.22 14.51
C LYS A 257 2.56 4.14 15.73
N TYR A 258 3.61 4.96 15.82
CA TYR A 258 3.77 5.92 16.91
C TYR A 258 2.64 6.96 16.91
N PHE A 259 2.30 7.53 15.75
CA PHE A 259 1.18 8.48 15.65
C PHE A 259 -0.17 7.82 16.00
N ASN A 260 -0.42 6.61 15.54
CA ASN A 260 -1.65 5.88 15.90
C ASN A 260 -1.73 5.52 17.38
N TYR A 261 -0.61 5.21 18.02
CA TYR A 261 -0.55 4.94 19.46
C TYR A 261 -0.90 6.19 20.27
N LYS A 262 -0.30 7.33 19.93
CA LYS A 262 -0.53 8.62 20.62
C LYS A 262 -1.98 9.09 20.52
N THR A 263 -2.64 8.86 19.39
CA THR A 263 -4.07 9.21 19.24
C THR A 263 -5.01 8.29 20.04
N ARG A 264 -4.62 7.04 20.29
CA ARG A 264 -5.41 6.10 21.12
C ARG A 264 -5.29 6.39 22.63
N THR A 265 -4.17 6.95 23.09
CA THR A 265 -3.95 7.25 24.52
C THR A 265 -4.50 8.60 24.94
N ASN A 266 -4.85 9.47 24.00
CA ASN A 266 -5.41 10.81 24.28
C ASN A 266 -6.96 10.86 24.16
N ASN A 267 -7.59 9.74 23.82
CA ASN A 267 -9.04 9.52 23.85
C ASN A 267 -9.42 8.49 24.93
#